data_016c8620b11ffc1dcb26189d8e62ec2e
#
_entry.id   016c8620b11ffc1dcb26189d8e62ec2e
#
_cell.length_a   1.000
_cell.length_b   1.000
_cell.length_c   1.000
_cell.angle_alpha   90.00
_cell.angle_beta   90.00
_cell.angle_gamma   90.00
#
_symmetry.space_group_name_H-M   'P 1'
#
loop_
_entity.id
_entity.type
_entity.pdbx_description
1 polymer ?
#
loop_
_entity_poly.entity_id
_entity_poly.type
_entity_poly.pdbx_seq_one_letter_code
_entity_poly.pdbx_strand_id
1 'polypeptide(L)'
;MLRQLALSFTLLSPAALAANCPDWPAAQAQAELAQRTAQIAQWDDAYHRQGVALVADELYDQARQQLHDLRDCLNPTTAAANPLASSGGPLQHPIAQTGLDKLADATAVRAWLKNRKDVWVQPKVDGVAVTLVFVD
;
A
#
# COMPACT_ATOMS: atom_id res chain seq x y z
N MET A 1 -37.09 -35.79 36.32
CA MET A 1 -35.75 -35.23 36.57
C MET A 1 -35.06 -35.06 35.20
N LEU A 2 -35.21 -33.89 34.59
CA LEU A 2 -34.52 -33.54 33.31
C LEU A 2 -33.20 -32.83 33.63
N ARG A 3 -32.07 -33.46 33.27
CA ARG A 3 -30.74 -32.85 33.32
C ARG A 3 -30.58 -32.00 32.05
N GLN A 4 -30.53 -30.69 32.20
CA GLN A 4 -30.11 -29.77 31.14
C GLN A 4 -28.59 -29.87 30.95
N LEU A 5 -28.14 -30.32 29.78
CA LEU A 5 -26.76 -30.20 29.34
C LEU A 5 -26.56 -28.76 28.81
N ALA A 6 -25.78 -27.96 29.52
CA ALA A 6 -25.31 -26.66 29.01
C ALA A 6 -24.16 -26.89 28.05
N LEU A 7 -24.38 -26.63 26.76
CA LEU A 7 -23.34 -26.63 25.73
C LEU A 7 -22.58 -25.29 25.81
N SER A 8 -21.39 -25.33 26.38
CA SER A 8 -20.49 -24.15 26.37
C SER A 8 -19.89 -23.98 24.99
N PHE A 9 -20.33 -22.96 24.27
CA PHE A 9 -19.79 -22.58 22.96
C PHE A 9 -18.57 -21.69 23.22
N THR A 10 -17.36 -22.24 23.14
CA THR A 10 -16.12 -21.47 23.15
C THR A 10 -15.97 -20.75 21.82
N LEU A 11 -16.18 -19.44 21.83
CA LEU A 11 -15.84 -18.54 20.73
C LEU A 11 -14.31 -18.53 20.57
N LEU A 12 -13.79 -19.27 19.56
CA LEU A 12 -12.44 -19.06 19.07
C LEU A 12 -12.42 -17.67 18.41
N SER A 13 -11.87 -16.68 19.09
CA SER A 13 -11.50 -15.42 18.45
C SER A 13 -10.46 -15.72 17.38
N PRO A 14 -10.64 -15.26 16.12
CA PRO A 14 -9.55 -15.30 15.15
C PRO A 14 -8.42 -14.44 15.72
N ALA A 15 -7.28 -15.08 16.02
CA ALA A 15 -6.05 -14.35 16.24
C ALA A 15 -5.76 -13.58 14.94
N ALA A 16 -6.02 -12.27 14.92
CA ALA A 16 -5.48 -11.39 13.91
C ALA A 16 -3.96 -11.65 13.90
N LEU A 17 -3.41 -12.00 12.74
CA LEU A 17 -1.97 -12.02 12.52
C LEU A 17 -1.49 -10.60 12.85
N ALA A 18 -1.08 -10.40 14.11
CA ALA A 18 -0.49 -9.15 14.53
C ALA A 18 0.75 -8.97 13.64
N ALA A 19 0.77 -7.95 12.79
CA ALA A 19 1.98 -7.49 12.17
C ALA A 19 3.03 -7.42 13.30
N ASN A 20 4.25 -7.94 13.07
CA ASN A 20 5.32 -7.91 14.06
C ASN A 20 5.73 -6.45 14.28
N CYS A 21 4.95 -5.74 15.07
CA CYS A 21 5.24 -4.36 15.43
C CYS A 21 6.45 -4.34 16.34
N PRO A 22 7.46 -3.52 16.03
CA PRO A 22 8.63 -3.41 16.88
C PRO A 22 8.26 -2.84 18.25
N ASP A 23 8.78 -3.46 19.30
CA ASP A 23 8.62 -3.01 20.68
C ASP A 23 9.62 -1.86 20.97
N TRP A 24 9.39 -0.72 20.35
CA TRP A 24 10.19 0.48 20.53
C TRP A 24 9.55 1.47 21.49
N PRO A 25 10.35 2.22 22.25
CA PRO A 25 9.84 3.40 22.94
C PRO A 25 9.16 4.36 21.95
N ALA A 26 8.07 5.00 22.35
CA ALA A 26 7.26 5.86 21.47
C ALA A 26 8.09 6.94 20.75
N ALA A 27 9.07 7.54 21.43
CA ALA A 27 9.97 8.53 20.83
C ALA A 27 10.83 7.94 19.69
N GLN A 28 11.34 6.72 19.89
CA GLN A 28 12.12 6.03 18.85
C GLN A 28 11.23 5.65 17.67
N ALA A 29 10.04 5.12 17.90
CA ALA A 29 9.09 4.76 16.86
C ALA A 29 8.70 5.97 15.99
N GLN A 30 8.47 7.12 16.61
CA GLN A 30 8.19 8.36 15.88
C GLN A 30 9.41 8.87 15.09
N ALA A 31 10.61 8.77 15.63
CA ALA A 31 11.83 9.15 14.93
C ALA A 31 12.06 8.27 13.69
N GLU A 32 11.90 6.95 13.81
CA GLU A 32 12.00 6.01 12.70
C GLU A 32 10.93 6.28 11.62
N LEU A 33 9.69 6.54 12.03
CA LEU A 33 8.62 6.91 11.10
C LEU A 33 8.95 8.17 10.32
N ALA A 34 9.45 9.20 10.99
CA ALA A 34 9.84 10.46 10.36
C ALA A 34 11.01 10.27 9.38
N GLN A 35 12.04 9.52 9.78
CA GLN A 35 13.21 9.23 8.95
C GLN A 35 12.82 8.48 7.68
N ARG A 36 12.05 7.38 7.78
CA ARG A 36 11.62 6.58 6.64
C ARG A 36 10.70 7.37 5.71
N THR A 37 9.83 8.20 6.28
CA THR A 37 8.96 9.10 5.49
C THR A 37 9.79 10.10 4.69
N ALA A 38 10.80 10.72 5.28
CA ALA A 38 11.70 11.66 4.61
C ALA A 38 12.53 10.99 3.51
N GLN A 39 13.00 9.76 3.76
CA GLN A 39 13.75 8.97 2.77
C GLN A 39 12.91 8.66 1.53
N ILE A 40 11.68 8.17 1.71
CA ILE A 40 10.76 7.89 0.59
C ILE A 40 10.45 9.18 -0.16
N ALA A 41 10.17 10.29 0.54
CA ALA A 41 9.89 11.58 -0.09
C ALA A 41 11.07 12.08 -0.94
N GLN A 42 12.31 11.86 -0.51
CA GLN A 42 13.51 12.20 -1.26
C GLN A 42 13.61 11.36 -2.55
N TRP A 43 13.36 10.07 -2.49
CA TRP A 43 13.38 9.20 -3.65
C TRP A 43 12.25 9.52 -4.64
N ASP A 44 11.05 9.81 -4.14
CA ASP A 44 9.91 10.28 -4.94
C ASP A 44 10.22 11.58 -5.68
N ASP A 45 10.82 12.55 -4.99
CA ASP A 45 11.19 13.84 -5.59
C ASP A 45 12.24 13.65 -6.69
N ALA A 46 13.29 12.86 -6.45
CA ALA A 46 14.31 12.56 -7.43
C ALA A 46 13.73 11.87 -8.67
N TYR A 47 12.87 10.87 -8.46
CA TYR A 47 12.28 10.12 -9.55
C TYR A 47 11.27 10.95 -10.36
N HIS A 48 10.29 11.56 -9.68
CA HIS A 48 9.17 12.23 -10.35
C HIS A 48 9.48 13.62 -10.88
N ARG A 49 10.42 14.36 -10.26
CA ARG A 49 10.77 15.72 -10.68
C ARG A 49 12.08 15.81 -11.42
N GLN A 50 13.05 14.97 -11.07
CA GLN A 50 14.39 15.06 -11.63
C GLN A 50 14.66 13.95 -12.66
N GLY A 51 13.78 12.91 -12.76
CA GLY A 51 13.94 11.77 -13.65
C GLY A 51 15.12 10.87 -13.26
N VAL A 52 15.52 10.89 -11.98
CA VAL A 52 16.67 10.13 -11.46
C VAL A 52 16.21 9.06 -10.48
N ALA A 53 16.48 7.80 -10.77
CA ALA A 53 16.31 6.71 -9.84
C ALA A 53 17.51 6.64 -8.88
N LEU A 54 17.31 7.03 -7.61
CA LEU A 54 18.34 6.96 -6.57
C LEU A 54 18.50 5.56 -5.96
N VAL A 55 17.56 4.70 -6.18
CA VAL A 55 17.48 3.35 -5.61
C VAL A 55 16.82 2.41 -6.63
N ALA A 56 17.14 1.13 -6.57
CA ALA A 56 16.49 0.11 -7.39
C ALA A 56 15.02 -0.08 -6.96
N ASP A 57 14.15 -0.40 -7.91
CA ASP A 57 12.70 -0.51 -7.68
C ASP A 57 12.34 -1.50 -6.57
N GLU A 58 13.05 -2.62 -6.47
CA GLU A 58 12.81 -3.62 -5.44
C GLU A 58 13.11 -3.09 -4.03
N LEU A 59 14.18 -2.28 -3.89
CA LEU A 59 14.53 -1.67 -2.60
C LEU A 59 13.56 -0.54 -2.24
N TYR A 60 13.10 0.22 -3.23
CA TYR A 60 12.08 1.23 -3.03
C TYR A 60 10.77 0.60 -2.57
N ASP A 61 10.31 -0.46 -3.24
CA ASP A 61 9.09 -1.20 -2.87
C ASP A 61 9.17 -1.77 -1.45
N GLN A 62 10.32 -2.37 -1.08
CA GLN A 62 10.55 -2.88 0.27
C GLN A 62 10.50 -1.76 1.33
N ALA A 63 11.15 -0.63 1.05
CA ALA A 63 11.16 0.50 1.98
C ALA A 63 9.75 1.09 2.15
N ARG A 64 8.98 1.18 1.08
CA ARG A 64 7.57 1.62 1.14
C ARG A 64 6.70 0.66 1.95
N GLN A 65 6.88 -0.65 1.76
CA GLN A 65 6.14 -1.64 2.54
C GLN A 65 6.48 -1.53 4.03
N GLN A 66 7.77 -1.42 4.38
CA GLN A 66 8.20 -1.24 5.76
C GLN A 66 7.64 0.05 6.39
N LEU A 67 7.57 1.14 5.63
CA LEU A 67 6.96 2.38 6.09
C LEU A 67 5.46 2.22 6.32
N HIS A 68 4.77 1.51 5.44
CA HIS A 68 3.34 1.19 5.59
C HIS A 68 3.10 0.36 6.86
N ASP A 69 3.83 -0.74 7.03
CA ASP A 69 3.71 -1.62 8.20
C ASP A 69 3.98 -0.86 9.51
N LEU A 70 4.99 0.02 9.53
CA LEU A 70 5.28 0.85 10.69
C LEU A 70 4.16 1.86 10.99
N ARG A 71 3.55 2.46 9.96
CA ARG A 71 2.39 3.35 10.13
C ARG A 71 1.20 2.61 10.71
N ASP A 72 0.92 1.42 10.21
CA ASP A 72 -0.19 0.60 10.69
C ASP A 72 0.02 0.17 12.14
N CYS A 73 1.27 -0.09 12.54
CA CYS A 73 1.61 -0.36 13.94
C CYS A 73 1.38 0.84 14.87
N LEU A 74 1.70 2.05 14.40
CA LEU A 74 1.64 3.26 15.24
C LEU A 74 0.29 3.96 15.19
N ASN A 75 -0.35 3.97 14.02
CA ASN A 75 -1.62 4.67 13.77
C ASN A 75 -2.46 3.93 12.71
N PRO A 76 -3.16 2.86 13.07
CA PRO A 76 -3.91 2.03 12.12
C PRO A 76 -5.03 2.75 11.38
N THR A 77 -5.36 4.00 11.75
CA THR A 77 -6.44 4.80 11.14
C THR A 77 -5.95 5.84 10.14
N THR A 78 -4.65 6.03 9.97
CA THR A 78 -4.13 7.00 9.00
C THR A 78 -4.13 6.44 7.59
N ALA A 79 -4.85 7.10 6.68
CA ALA A 79 -4.82 6.75 5.27
C ALA A 79 -3.38 6.82 4.71
N ALA A 80 -3.01 5.87 3.87
CA ALA A 80 -1.73 5.88 3.19
C ALA A 80 -1.55 7.19 2.39
N ALA A 81 -0.38 7.81 2.46
CA ALA A 81 -0.09 8.99 1.68
C ALA A 81 -0.20 8.66 0.18
N ASN A 82 -0.85 9.55 -0.59
CA ASN A 82 -0.94 9.39 -2.03
C ASN A 82 0.47 9.53 -2.64
N PRO A 83 1.04 8.48 -3.25
CA PRO A 83 2.37 8.54 -3.84
C PRO A 83 2.46 9.53 -5.02
N LEU A 84 1.32 9.87 -5.62
CA LEU A 84 1.24 10.83 -6.71
C LEU A 84 1.11 12.29 -6.23
N ALA A 85 1.05 12.54 -4.92
CA ALA A 85 0.95 13.91 -4.39
C ALA A 85 2.19 14.77 -4.71
N SER A 86 3.35 14.14 -4.95
CA SER A 86 4.60 14.80 -5.34
C SER A 86 4.77 14.94 -6.87
N SER A 87 3.95 14.29 -7.67
CA SER A 87 4.00 14.35 -9.13
C SER A 87 3.39 15.66 -9.66
N GLY A 88 4.02 16.80 -9.37
CA GLY A 88 3.56 18.12 -9.82
C GLY A 88 4.37 18.62 -11.01
N GLY A 89 3.84 18.53 -12.22
CA GLY A 89 4.32 19.27 -13.38
C GLY A 89 3.48 20.55 -13.61
N PRO A 90 3.93 21.48 -14.48
CA PRO A 90 3.19 22.68 -14.81
C PRO A 90 1.91 22.43 -15.62
N LEU A 91 1.74 21.22 -16.14
CA LEU A 91 0.60 20.80 -16.93
C LEU A 91 -0.22 19.75 -16.16
N GLN A 92 -1.53 19.98 -16.08
CA GLN A 92 -2.46 18.98 -15.56
C GLN A 92 -2.95 18.08 -16.70
N HIS A 93 -2.98 16.77 -16.43
CA HIS A 93 -3.63 15.83 -17.35
C HIS A 93 -5.14 16.10 -17.40
N PRO A 94 -5.75 16.15 -18.58
CA PRO A 94 -7.20 16.37 -18.71
C PRO A 94 -8.02 15.20 -18.12
N ILE A 95 -7.40 14.03 -18.00
CA ILE A 95 -7.99 12.83 -17.41
C ILE A 95 -7.08 12.37 -16.27
N ALA A 96 -7.67 12.07 -15.11
CA ALA A 96 -6.91 11.58 -13.97
C ALA A 96 -6.18 10.27 -14.33
N GLN A 97 -4.85 10.27 -14.18
CA GLN A 97 -4.02 9.07 -14.31
C GLN A 97 -3.94 8.42 -12.92
N THR A 98 -4.80 7.45 -12.67
CA THR A 98 -4.76 6.66 -11.42
C THR A 98 -3.80 5.50 -11.59
N GLY A 99 -2.87 5.34 -10.63
CA GLY A 99 -1.98 4.18 -10.60
C GLY A 99 -2.75 2.85 -10.47
N LEU A 100 -2.07 1.76 -10.77
CA LEU A 100 -2.60 0.41 -10.55
C LEU A 100 -2.30 -0.02 -9.11
N ASP A 101 -3.27 -0.68 -8.48
CA ASP A 101 -3.04 -1.33 -7.20
C ASP A 101 -2.14 -2.55 -7.39
N LYS A 102 -1.14 -2.69 -6.51
CA LYS A 102 -0.26 -3.85 -6.48
C LYS A 102 -0.77 -4.85 -5.45
N LEU A 103 -1.10 -6.05 -5.90
CA LEU A 103 -1.50 -7.14 -5.02
C LEU A 103 -0.28 -8.02 -4.72
N ALA A 104 0.00 -8.22 -3.43
CA ALA A 104 1.25 -8.82 -2.97
C ALA A 104 1.41 -10.30 -3.36
N ASP A 105 0.33 -11.06 -3.40
CA ASP A 105 0.36 -12.50 -3.60
C ASP A 105 -0.92 -13.07 -4.23
N ALA A 106 -0.90 -14.36 -4.52
CA ALA A 106 -2.04 -15.07 -5.09
C ALA A 106 -3.29 -15.08 -4.19
N THR A 107 -3.13 -14.96 -2.88
CA THR A 107 -4.25 -14.90 -1.93
C THR A 107 -4.96 -13.57 -2.03
N ALA A 108 -4.21 -12.48 -2.08
CA ALA A 108 -4.74 -11.13 -2.32
C ALA A 108 -5.44 -11.04 -3.67
N VAL A 109 -4.87 -11.64 -4.73
CA VAL A 109 -5.50 -11.71 -6.06
C VAL A 109 -6.82 -12.47 -6.01
N ARG A 110 -6.88 -13.63 -5.36
CA ARG A 110 -8.13 -14.39 -5.23
C ARG A 110 -9.19 -13.63 -4.44
N ALA A 111 -8.80 -12.95 -3.36
CA ALA A 111 -9.71 -12.13 -2.57
C ALA A 111 -10.26 -10.96 -3.40
N TRP A 112 -9.40 -10.30 -4.17
CA TRP A 112 -9.77 -9.21 -5.06
C TRP A 112 -10.74 -9.66 -6.16
N LEU A 113 -10.55 -10.84 -6.74
CA LEU A 113 -11.40 -11.41 -7.79
C LEU A 113 -12.78 -11.86 -7.27
N LYS A 114 -12.92 -12.22 -6.00
CA LYS A 114 -14.11 -12.88 -5.43
C LYS A 114 -15.43 -12.18 -5.75
N ASN A 115 -15.43 -10.85 -5.81
CA ASN A 115 -16.64 -10.04 -6.01
C ASN A 115 -16.64 -9.29 -7.35
N ARG A 116 -15.76 -9.69 -8.30
CA ARG A 116 -15.66 -9.05 -9.62
C ARG A 116 -16.07 -10.00 -10.71
N LYS A 117 -16.79 -9.47 -11.69
CA LYS A 117 -17.18 -10.18 -12.92
C LYS A 117 -16.49 -9.51 -14.09
N ASP A 118 -16.39 -10.23 -15.19
CA ASP A 118 -15.85 -9.70 -16.46
C ASP A 118 -14.44 -9.10 -16.33
N VAL A 119 -13.57 -9.82 -15.58
CA VAL A 119 -12.18 -9.43 -15.36
C VAL A 119 -11.33 -9.90 -16.53
N TRP A 120 -10.53 -8.98 -17.08
CA TRP A 120 -9.56 -9.29 -18.12
C TRP A 120 -8.17 -9.42 -17.52
N VAL A 121 -7.38 -10.35 -18.05
CA VAL A 121 -5.98 -10.54 -17.69
C VAL A 121 -5.12 -10.15 -18.87
N GLN A 122 -4.20 -9.24 -18.66
CA GLN A 122 -3.26 -8.80 -19.67
C GLN A 122 -1.87 -8.61 -19.08
N PRO A 123 -0.80 -8.82 -19.87
CA PRO A 123 0.55 -8.50 -19.42
C PRO A 123 0.67 -7.00 -19.14
N LYS A 124 1.34 -6.65 -18.01
CA LYS A 124 1.78 -5.28 -17.77
C LYS A 124 3.17 -5.12 -18.39
N VAL A 125 3.27 -4.26 -19.39
CA VAL A 125 4.56 -3.90 -19.99
C VAL A 125 5.11 -2.69 -19.25
N ASP A 126 6.39 -2.73 -18.91
CA ASP A 126 7.06 -1.57 -18.31
C ASP A 126 7.32 -0.51 -19.40
N GLY A 127 7.04 0.73 -19.05
CA GLY A 127 7.15 1.85 -19.96
C GLY A 127 6.48 3.10 -19.43
N VAL A 128 6.50 4.15 -20.23
CA VAL A 128 5.80 5.40 -19.90
C VAL A 128 4.31 5.22 -20.18
N ALA A 129 3.49 5.50 -19.14
CA ALA A 129 2.05 5.52 -19.29
C ALA A 129 1.62 6.73 -20.12
N VAL A 130 0.86 6.49 -21.20
CA VAL A 130 0.35 7.54 -22.08
C VAL A 130 -1.16 7.41 -22.23
N THR A 131 -1.84 8.55 -22.32
CA THR A 131 -3.27 8.62 -22.66
C THR A 131 -3.43 9.40 -23.96
N LEU A 132 -4.12 8.82 -24.92
CA LEU A 132 -4.51 9.48 -26.17
C LEU A 132 -5.96 9.91 -26.06
N VAL A 133 -6.21 11.21 -26.22
CA VAL A 133 -7.56 11.77 -26.26
C VAL A 133 -7.82 12.25 -27.68
N PHE A 134 -8.81 11.64 -28.31
CA PHE A 134 -9.30 12.08 -29.62
C PHE A 134 -10.42 13.10 -29.40
N VAL A 135 -10.32 14.23 -30.08
CA VAL A 135 -11.35 15.30 -30.06
C VAL A 135 -11.88 15.41 -31.48
N ASP A 136 -13.21 15.32 -31.65
CA ASP A 136 -13.90 15.51 -32.93
C ASP A 136 -13.98 17.00 -33.28
#